data_78173ba9ebd90c34939d18bec1659f0a
#
_entry.id   78173ba9ebd90c34939d18bec1659f0a
#
_cell.length_a   1.000
_cell.length_b   1.000
_cell.length_c   1.000
_cell.angle_alpha   90.00
_cell.angle_beta   90.00
_cell.angle_gamma   90.00
#
_symmetry.space_group_name_H-M   'P 1'
#
loop_
_entity.id
_entity.type
_entity.pdbx_description
1 polymer ?
#
loop_
_entity_poly.entity_id
_entity_poly.type
_entity_poly.pdbx_seq_one_letter_code
_entity_poly.pdbx_strand_id
1 'polypeptide(L)'
;MDKKMSNEEMVKEAVEEAKKAAEAEAKEQEAKGQEPEDVEETEATEEEAVGKETNSEDAEEPKKKKLFEKKNKKDKKDEQIADLTDKLTRHMAEFDNYRKRTEKEKSAMYEIGVKDVVEKILPIVDNFERGLQSVSEEKKDDPFVDGMDKIYKQMMSTLEGIGVKPIEAVGQEFDPNFHNAVMHVEDEELGENVVAEEFQKGYMYRDSVVRHSMVKVAN
;
A
#
# COMPACT_ATOMS: atom_id res chain seq x y z
N MET A 1 -39.61 -6.16 22.49
CA MET A 1 -40.46 -5.99 21.26
C MET A 1 -39.56 -5.25 20.26
N ASP A 2 -38.79 -6.00 19.53
CA ASP A 2 -37.86 -5.46 18.51
C ASP A 2 -38.66 -5.13 17.25
N LYS A 3 -38.71 -3.84 16.92
CA LYS A 3 -39.34 -3.35 15.70
C LYS A 3 -38.41 -3.74 14.52
N LYS A 4 -38.75 -4.75 13.74
CA LYS A 4 -38.10 -5.04 12.47
C LYS A 4 -38.30 -3.84 11.55
N MET A 5 -37.22 -3.09 11.29
CA MET A 5 -37.20 -2.05 10.27
C MET A 5 -37.50 -2.68 8.90
N SER A 6 -38.28 -1.98 8.10
CA SER A 6 -38.58 -2.39 6.73
C SER A 6 -37.33 -2.26 5.85
N ASN A 7 -37.20 -3.14 4.84
CA ASN A 7 -36.08 -3.05 3.89
C ASN A 7 -35.97 -1.67 3.22
N GLU A 8 -37.07 -0.95 3.05
CA GLU A 8 -37.09 0.40 2.50
C GLU A 8 -36.51 1.45 3.46
N GLU A 9 -36.72 1.26 4.78
CA GLU A 9 -36.16 2.14 5.81
C GLU A 9 -34.63 1.95 5.93
N MET A 10 -34.15 0.70 5.88
CA MET A 10 -32.70 0.40 5.88
C MET A 10 -32.00 0.94 4.65
N VAL A 11 -32.63 0.88 3.48
CA VAL A 11 -32.04 1.41 2.23
C VAL A 11 -31.99 2.95 2.29
N LYS A 12 -33.02 3.61 2.83
CA LYS A 12 -33.00 5.08 2.98
C LYS A 12 -31.94 5.53 3.95
N GLU A 13 -31.80 4.84 5.08
CA GLU A 13 -30.78 5.15 6.08
C GLU A 13 -29.37 4.98 5.54
N ALA A 14 -29.11 3.88 4.81
CA ALA A 14 -27.82 3.63 4.15
C ALA A 14 -27.47 4.69 3.07
N VAL A 15 -28.47 5.14 2.30
CA VAL A 15 -28.27 6.20 1.30
C VAL A 15 -27.99 7.55 1.96
N GLU A 16 -28.67 7.86 3.08
CA GLU A 16 -28.44 9.10 3.82
C GLU A 16 -27.09 9.12 4.51
N GLU A 17 -26.65 7.98 5.04
CA GLU A 17 -25.34 7.82 5.65
C GLU A 17 -24.21 7.94 4.61
N ALA A 18 -24.39 7.31 3.44
CA ALA A 18 -23.45 7.43 2.32
C ALA A 18 -23.33 8.86 1.81
N LYS A 19 -24.47 9.60 1.77
CA LYS A 19 -24.48 11.02 1.36
C LYS A 19 -23.76 11.91 2.36
N LYS A 20 -23.94 11.68 3.66
CA LYS A 20 -23.22 12.40 4.71
C LYS A 20 -21.73 12.13 4.70
N ALA A 21 -21.33 10.88 4.42
CA ALA A 21 -19.92 10.51 4.28
C ALA A 21 -19.26 11.22 3.08
N ALA A 22 -19.95 11.25 1.94
CA ALA A 22 -19.47 11.95 0.74
C ALA A 22 -19.36 13.48 0.94
N GLU A 23 -20.32 14.11 1.64
CA GLU A 23 -20.23 15.54 1.99
C GLU A 23 -19.11 15.83 3.00
N ALA A 24 -18.79 14.90 3.90
CA ALA A 24 -17.70 15.05 4.84
C ALA A 24 -16.33 14.95 4.13
N GLU A 25 -16.19 14.00 3.19
CA GLU A 25 -14.98 13.85 2.37
C GLU A 25 -14.76 15.05 1.44
N ALA A 26 -15.83 15.59 0.82
CA ALA A 26 -15.75 16.78 -0.01
C ALA A 26 -15.25 18.00 0.76
N LYS A 27 -15.76 18.21 1.99
CA LYS A 27 -15.29 19.30 2.87
C LYS A 27 -13.85 19.11 3.35
N GLU A 28 -13.40 17.89 3.52
CA GLU A 28 -12.02 17.60 3.92
C GLU A 28 -11.05 17.83 2.75
N GLN A 29 -11.50 17.58 1.49
CA GLN A 29 -10.73 17.87 0.29
C GLN A 29 -10.64 19.37 -0.01
N GLU A 30 -11.70 20.14 0.18
CA GLU A 30 -11.67 21.62 0.09
C GLU A 30 -10.72 22.24 1.12
N ALA A 31 -10.63 21.66 2.32
CA ALA A 31 -9.72 22.13 3.37
C ALA A 31 -8.22 21.83 3.04
N LYS A 32 -7.93 20.90 2.14
CA LYS A 32 -6.57 20.51 1.74
C LYS A 32 -6.08 21.20 0.44
N GLY A 33 -6.87 22.08 -0.18
CA GLY A 33 -6.44 22.95 -1.28
C GLY A 33 -6.04 22.24 -2.58
N GLN A 34 -6.66 21.11 -2.92
CA GLN A 34 -6.53 20.48 -4.24
C GLN A 34 -7.77 20.80 -5.09
N GLU A 35 -7.56 21.48 -6.19
CA GLU A 35 -8.58 21.70 -7.22
C GLU A 35 -8.97 20.36 -7.87
N PRO A 36 -10.27 20.11 -8.14
CA PRO A 36 -10.68 18.92 -8.86
C PRO A 36 -10.39 19.05 -10.35
N GLU A 37 -9.70 18.05 -10.92
CA GLU A 37 -9.59 17.89 -12.37
C GLU A 37 -10.97 17.61 -12.98
N ASP A 38 -11.26 18.39 -14.02
CA ASP A 38 -12.46 18.44 -14.84
C ASP A 38 -12.76 17.07 -15.48
N VAL A 39 -13.90 16.47 -15.12
CA VAL A 39 -14.45 15.32 -15.82
C VAL A 39 -15.59 15.82 -16.70
N GLU A 40 -15.37 15.89 -18.00
CA GLU A 40 -16.37 16.21 -19.02
C GLU A 40 -17.63 15.36 -18.89
N GLU A 41 -18.71 16.02 -18.56
CA GLU A 41 -20.07 15.51 -18.54
C GLU A 41 -20.62 15.53 -19.97
N THR A 42 -20.77 14.38 -20.61
CA THR A 42 -21.50 14.25 -21.86
C THR A 42 -22.99 14.13 -21.57
N GLU A 43 -23.70 15.23 -21.72
CA GLU A 43 -25.17 15.28 -21.79
C GLU A 43 -25.69 14.50 -23.00
N ALA A 44 -26.52 13.48 -22.75
CA ALA A 44 -27.39 12.89 -23.73
C ALA A 44 -28.81 13.44 -23.56
N THR A 45 -29.19 14.27 -24.47
CA THR A 45 -30.51 14.90 -24.59
C THR A 45 -31.63 13.89 -24.80
N GLU A 46 -32.64 13.92 -23.93
CA GLU A 46 -33.94 13.31 -24.16
C GLU A 46 -34.80 14.28 -24.98
N GLU A 47 -35.19 13.88 -26.18
CA GLU A 47 -36.25 14.55 -26.95
C GLU A 47 -37.62 13.95 -26.61
N GLU A 48 -38.46 14.77 -26.02
CA GLU A 48 -39.90 14.56 -25.93
C GLU A 48 -40.56 14.75 -27.30
N ALA A 49 -41.39 13.81 -27.74
CA ALA A 49 -42.36 14.03 -28.80
C ALA A 49 -43.77 13.72 -28.30
N VAL A 50 -44.51 14.81 -28.16
CA VAL A 50 -45.94 14.84 -27.91
C VAL A 50 -46.68 14.69 -29.28
N GLY A 51 -47.64 13.79 -29.37
CA GLY A 51 -48.52 13.64 -30.53
C GLY A 51 -49.91 13.14 -30.13
N LYS A 52 -50.85 14.02 -30.32
CA LYS A 52 -52.29 13.98 -29.99
C LYS A 52 -53.13 13.01 -30.83
N GLU A 53 -54.16 12.44 -30.10
CA GLU A 53 -55.56 12.14 -30.48
C GLU A 53 -55.95 11.69 -31.88
N THR A 54 -56.72 10.58 -32.00
CA THR A 54 -58.19 10.56 -32.17
C THR A 54 -58.75 9.13 -32.25
N ASN A 55 -59.74 8.90 -31.45
CA ASN A 55 -61.04 8.27 -31.52
C ASN A 55 -61.35 7.19 -32.57
N SER A 56 -61.85 6.08 -32.15
CA SER A 56 -63.20 5.48 -32.22
C SER A 56 -63.19 3.95 -32.40
N GLU A 57 -63.98 3.29 -31.53
CA GLU A 57 -64.84 2.12 -31.70
C GLU A 57 -64.31 0.84 -32.42
N ASP A 58 -64.10 -0.27 -31.73
CA ASP A 58 -65.04 -1.37 -31.60
C ASP A 58 -64.50 -2.51 -30.72
N ALA A 59 -65.37 -3.33 -30.21
CA ALA A 59 -65.34 -4.16 -29.03
C ALA A 59 -64.54 -5.46 -29.14
N GLU A 60 -64.21 -5.99 -27.95
CA GLU A 60 -63.90 -7.39 -27.63
C GLU A 60 -62.66 -8.03 -28.27
N GLU A 61 -61.48 -7.77 -27.66
CA GLU A 61 -60.44 -8.72 -27.27
C GLU A 61 -59.18 -8.05 -26.67
N PRO A 62 -59.24 -7.44 -25.47
CA PRO A 62 -58.02 -6.80 -24.94
C PRO A 62 -57.38 -7.48 -23.75
N LYS A 63 -57.92 -8.55 -23.19
CA LYS A 63 -57.39 -9.10 -21.92
C LYS A 63 -56.21 -10.04 -22.08
N LYS A 64 -56.11 -10.79 -23.17
CA LYS A 64 -54.98 -11.71 -23.39
C LYS A 64 -53.71 -11.04 -23.92
N LYS A 65 -53.82 -10.02 -24.76
CA LYS A 65 -52.64 -9.24 -25.28
C LYS A 65 -51.99 -8.41 -24.18
N LYS A 66 -52.74 -7.74 -23.30
CA LYS A 66 -52.18 -6.99 -22.15
C LYS A 66 -51.47 -7.84 -21.12
N LEU A 67 -51.90 -9.10 -20.93
CA LEU A 67 -51.20 -10.03 -20.03
C LEU A 67 -49.88 -10.54 -20.64
N PHE A 68 -49.83 -10.78 -21.94
CA PHE A 68 -48.62 -11.20 -22.66
C PHE A 68 -47.62 -10.07 -22.77
N GLU A 69 -48.03 -8.82 -23.03
CA GLU A 69 -47.15 -7.65 -23.03
C GLU A 69 -46.60 -7.30 -21.64
N LYS A 70 -47.40 -7.45 -20.58
CA LYS A 70 -46.95 -7.27 -19.21
C LYS A 70 -45.93 -8.36 -18.80
N LYS A 71 -46.08 -9.58 -19.24
CA LYS A 71 -45.17 -10.68 -18.96
C LYS A 71 -43.84 -10.47 -19.70
N ASN A 72 -43.87 -10.12 -21.00
CA ASN A 72 -42.68 -9.81 -21.77
C ASN A 72 -41.92 -8.54 -21.28
N LYS A 73 -42.64 -7.53 -20.77
CA LYS A 73 -42.00 -6.34 -20.15
C LYS A 73 -41.39 -6.68 -18.78
N LYS A 74 -41.96 -7.62 -18.05
CA LYS A 74 -41.42 -8.06 -16.76
C LYS A 74 -40.18 -8.91 -16.99
N ASP A 75 -40.23 -9.86 -17.90
CA ASP A 75 -39.09 -10.73 -18.25
C ASP A 75 -37.88 -9.89 -18.75
N LYS A 76 -38.11 -8.85 -19.58
CA LYS A 76 -37.05 -7.94 -20.03
C LYS A 76 -36.45 -7.09 -18.90
N LYS A 77 -37.24 -6.67 -17.94
CA LYS A 77 -36.76 -5.94 -16.77
C LYS A 77 -35.97 -6.84 -15.83
N ASP A 78 -36.43 -8.04 -15.62
CA ASP A 78 -35.76 -9.03 -14.78
C ASP A 78 -34.40 -9.42 -15.41
N GLU A 79 -34.32 -9.53 -16.73
CA GLU A 79 -33.08 -9.76 -17.49
C GLU A 79 -32.11 -8.57 -17.39
N GLN A 80 -32.62 -7.33 -17.49
CA GLN A 80 -31.81 -6.11 -17.28
C GLN A 80 -31.29 -5.99 -15.84
N ILE A 81 -32.09 -6.35 -14.85
CA ILE A 81 -31.70 -6.36 -13.43
C ILE A 81 -30.61 -7.40 -13.21
N ALA A 82 -30.75 -8.60 -13.79
CA ALA A 82 -29.74 -9.64 -13.70
C ALA A 82 -28.41 -9.18 -14.32
N ASP A 83 -28.44 -8.60 -15.54
CA ASP A 83 -27.26 -8.09 -16.22
C ASP A 83 -26.57 -6.94 -15.46
N LEU A 84 -27.36 -6.00 -14.91
CA LEU A 84 -26.85 -4.93 -14.05
C LEU A 84 -26.25 -5.45 -12.74
N THR A 85 -26.89 -6.46 -12.14
CA THR A 85 -26.38 -7.09 -10.91
C THR A 85 -25.06 -7.80 -11.16
N ASP A 86 -24.94 -8.51 -12.29
CA ASP A 86 -23.68 -9.15 -12.68
C ASP A 86 -22.57 -8.14 -12.94
N LYS A 87 -22.89 -7.05 -13.64
CA LYS A 87 -21.93 -5.94 -13.86
C LYS A 87 -21.49 -5.32 -12.54
N LEU A 88 -22.42 -5.03 -11.65
CA LEU A 88 -22.16 -4.48 -10.34
C LEU A 88 -21.26 -5.40 -9.50
N THR A 89 -21.57 -6.69 -9.47
CA THR A 89 -20.78 -7.70 -8.75
C THR A 89 -19.36 -7.78 -9.31
N ARG A 90 -19.21 -7.73 -10.64
CA ARG A 90 -17.91 -7.70 -11.30
C ARG A 90 -17.12 -6.44 -10.93
N HIS A 91 -17.74 -5.26 -11.01
CA HIS A 91 -17.09 -4.01 -10.64
C HIS A 91 -16.69 -3.97 -9.16
N MET A 92 -17.52 -4.51 -8.25
CA MET A 92 -17.16 -4.63 -6.84
C MET A 92 -15.92 -5.52 -6.66
N ALA A 93 -15.85 -6.66 -7.33
CA ALA A 93 -14.69 -7.54 -7.27
C ALA A 93 -13.43 -6.89 -7.86
N GLU A 94 -13.56 -6.15 -8.97
CA GLU A 94 -12.47 -5.38 -9.57
C GLU A 94 -11.99 -4.26 -8.62
N PHE A 95 -12.91 -3.55 -7.98
CA PHE A 95 -12.60 -2.51 -7.02
C PHE A 95 -11.88 -3.05 -5.78
N ASP A 96 -12.33 -4.18 -5.23
CA ASP A 96 -11.66 -4.84 -4.11
C ASP A 96 -10.24 -5.30 -4.48
N ASN A 97 -10.06 -5.83 -5.67
CA ASN A 97 -8.74 -6.21 -6.18
C ASN A 97 -7.83 -4.99 -6.37
N TYR A 98 -8.37 -3.90 -6.94
CA TYR A 98 -7.66 -2.64 -7.09
C TYR A 98 -7.23 -2.07 -5.75
N ARG A 99 -8.15 -2.01 -4.79
CA ARG A 99 -7.87 -1.52 -3.43
C ARG A 99 -6.74 -2.30 -2.77
N LYS A 100 -6.83 -3.64 -2.78
CA LYS A 100 -5.77 -4.51 -2.22
C LYS A 100 -4.42 -4.29 -2.88
N ARG A 101 -4.42 -4.12 -4.21
CA ARG A 101 -3.19 -3.84 -4.96
C ARG A 101 -2.61 -2.48 -4.58
N THR A 102 -3.44 -1.44 -4.56
CA THR A 102 -3.00 -0.07 -4.21
C THR A 102 -2.47 0.01 -2.78
N GLU A 103 -3.08 -0.68 -1.82
CA GLU A 103 -2.58 -0.76 -0.45
C GLU A 103 -1.18 -1.40 -0.39
N LYS A 104 -0.96 -2.48 -1.14
CA LYS A 104 0.37 -3.10 -1.26
C LYS A 104 1.39 -2.19 -1.95
N GLU A 105 0.99 -1.52 -3.02
CA GLU A 105 1.85 -0.56 -3.73
C GLU A 105 2.26 0.60 -2.82
N LYS A 106 1.32 1.17 -2.06
CA LYS A 106 1.61 2.24 -1.08
C LYS A 106 2.57 1.78 0.01
N SER A 107 2.38 0.58 0.56
CA SER A 107 3.31 0.00 1.53
C SER A 107 4.70 -0.19 0.95
N ALA A 108 4.80 -0.74 -0.26
CA ALA A 108 6.09 -0.93 -0.94
C ALA A 108 6.78 0.41 -1.24
N MET A 109 6.04 1.42 -1.68
CA MET A 109 6.60 2.77 -1.91
C MET A 109 7.14 3.40 -0.62
N TYR A 110 6.43 3.22 0.50
CA TYR A 110 6.91 3.68 1.81
C TYR A 110 8.22 2.97 2.21
N GLU A 111 8.29 1.66 2.03
CA GLU A 111 9.50 0.88 2.32
C GLU A 111 10.69 1.29 1.46
N ILE A 112 10.46 1.53 0.16
CA ILE A 112 11.49 2.04 -0.75
C ILE A 112 11.98 3.42 -0.29
N GLY A 113 11.06 4.33 0.09
CA GLY A 113 11.42 5.66 0.58
C GLY A 113 12.25 5.62 1.87
N VAL A 114 11.88 4.75 2.82
CA VAL A 114 12.67 4.56 4.06
C VAL A 114 14.06 4.02 3.74
N LYS A 115 14.18 3.02 2.85
CA LYS A 115 15.47 2.46 2.43
C LYS A 115 16.38 3.52 1.81
N ASP A 116 15.87 4.34 0.90
CA ASP A 116 16.65 5.40 0.25
C ASP A 116 17.19 6.41 1.25
N VAL A 117 16.39 6.78 2.25
CA VAL A 117 16.83 7.68 3.33
C VAL A 117 17.88 7.03 4.21
N VAL A 118 17.66 5.77 4.62
CA VAL A 118 18.60 5.03 5.47
C VAL A 118 19.92 4.84 4.75
N GLU A 119 19.92 4.43 3.47
CA GLU A 119 21.12 4.25 2.66
C GLU A 119 21.99 5.52 2.63
N LYS A 120 21.36 6.70 2.54
CA LYS A 120 22.05 7.99 2.56
C LYS A 120 22.60 8.37 3.95
N ILE A 121 22.03 7.83 5.02
CA ILE A 121 22.49 8.07 6.40
C ILE A 121 23.63 7.11 6.77
N LEU A 122 23.64 5.89 6.25
CA LEU A 122 24.64 4.86 6.59
C LEU A 122 26.11 5.35 6.47
N PRO A 123 26.52 6.14 5.46
CA PRO A 123 27.89 6.67 5.40
C PRO A 123 28.26 7.55 6.61
N ILE A 124 27.29 8.21 7.24
CA ILE A 124 27.51 8.99 8.46
C ILE A 124 27.77 8.04 9.63
N VAL A 125 26.98 6.96 9.74
CA VAL A 125 27.18 5.89 10.75
C VAL A 125 28.57 5.28 10.60
N ASP A 126 28.96 4.91 9.37
CA ASP A 126 30.29 4.34 9.08
C ASP A 126 31.43 5.28 9.48
N ASN A 127 31.27 6.59 9.27
CA ASN A 127 32.24 7.58 9.68
C ASN A 127 32.36 7.71 11.20
N PHE A 128 31.24 7.60 11.94
CA PHE A 128 31.22 7.55 13.39
C PHE A 128 31.97 6.31 13.91
N GLU A 129 31.68 5.14 13.35
CA GLU A 129 32.35 3.88 13.72
C GLU A 129 33.86 3.96 13.48
N ARG A 130 34.25 4.42 12.28
CA ARG A 130 35.66 4.57 11.94
C ARG A 130 36.35 5.60 12.84
N GLY A 131 35.68 6.70 13.17
CA GLY A 131 36.18 7.68 14.11
C GLY A 131 36.41 7.10 15.50
N LEU A 132 35.47 6.37 16.04
CA LEU A 132 35.57 5.72 17.34
C LEU A 132 36.66 4.62 17.35
N GLN A 133 36.78 3.82 16.28
CA GLN A 133 37.83 2.80 16.14
C GLN A 133 39.25 3.41 16.03
N SER A 134 39.39 4.60 15.49
CA SER A 134 40.68 5.26 15.33
C SER A 134 41.23 5.91 16.62
N VAL A 135 40.40 5.91 17.71
CA VAL A 135 40.81 6.46 19.01
C VAL A 135 41.85 5.56 19.65
N SER A 136 42.99 6.13 20.03
CA SER A 136 44.02 5.40 20.75
C SER A 136 43.56 4.94 22.15
N GLU A 137 44.09 3.82 22.62
CA GLU A 137 43.75 3.23 23.93
C GLU A 137 43.84 4.26 25.09
N GLU A 138 44.87 5.16 25.02
CA GLU A 138 45.09 6.18 26.03
C GLU A 138 44.02 7.27 26.09
N LYS A 139 43.22 7.41 25.03
CA LYS A 139 42.14 8.43 24.92
C LYS A 139 40.74 7.83 24.98
N LYS A 140 40.58 6.55 25.21
CA LYS A 140 39.27 5.92 25.33
C LYS A 140 38.45 6.48 26.48
N ASP A 141 39.09 6.89 27.57
CA ASP A 141 38.44 7.46 28.76
C ASP A 141 38.22 8.98 28.65
N ASP A 142 38.49 9.62 27.50
CA ASP A 142 38.21 11.01 27.27
C ASP A 142 36.72 11.30 27.28
N PRO A 143 36.23 12.28 28.06
CA PRO A 143 34.80 12.62 28.10
C PRO A 143 34.23 12.99 26.75
N PHE A 144 35.00 13.46 25.81
CA PHE A 144 34.58 13.73 24.44
C PHE A 144 34.29 12.42 23.68
N VAL A 145 35.20 11.45 23.80
CA VAL A 145 35.03 10.12 23.17
C VAL A 145 33.80 9.40 23.74
N ASP A 146 33.62 9.42 25.07
CA ASP A 146 32.44 8.89 25.73
C ASP A 146 31.14 9.58 25.25
N GLY A 147 31.19 10.90 25.04
CA GLY A 147 30.08 11.63 24.45
C GLY A 147 29.72 11.17 23.02
N MET A 148 30.75 10.96 22.18
CA MET A 148 30.58 10.49 20.80
C MET A 148 30.05 9.05 20.76
N ASP A 149 30.52 8.16 21.63
CA ASP A 149 30.03 6.79 21.75
C ASP A 149 28.54 6.75 22.16
N LYS A 150 28.14 7.61 23.09
CA LYS A 150 26.73 7.75 23.48
C LYS A 150 25.85 8.22 22.30
N ILE A 151 26.32 9.19 21.50
CA ILE A 151 25.62 9.66 20.31
C ILE A 151 25.48 8.53 19.29
N TYR A 152 26.55 7.78 19.05
CA TYR A 152 26.53 6.61 18.16
C TYR A 152 25.52 5.55 18.63
N LYS A 153 25.56 5.18 19.91
CA LYS A 153 24.62 4.22 20.51
C LYS A 153 23.17 4.70 20.40
N GLN A 154 22.92 5.99 20.64
CA GLN A 154 21.58 6.57 20.47
C GLN A 154 21.10 6.50 19.04
N MET A 155 21.97 6.80 18.08
CA MET A 155 21.67 6.71 16.65
C MET A 155 21.31 5.28 16.23
N MET A 156 22.11 4.29 16.67
CA MET A 156 21.86 2.87 16.41
C MET A 156 20.52 2.41 17.03
N SER A 157 20.25 2.80 18.26
CA SER A 157 18.97 2.49 18.92
C SER A 157 17.77 3.12 18.21
N THR A 158 17.94 4.33 17.66
CA THR A 158 16.89 4.99 16.86
C THR A 158 16.65 4.27 15.55
N LEU A 159 17.70 3.85 14.86
CA LEU A 159 17.60 3.06 13.63
C LEU A 159 16.92 1.71 13.88
N GLU A 160 17.28 1.05 14.97
CA GLU A 160 16.63 -0.21 15.39
C GLU A 160 15.15 -0.01 15.71
N GLY A 161 14.79 1.10 16.38
CA GLY A 161 13.41 1.48 16.66
C GLY A 161 12.55 1.70 15.40
N ILE A 162 13.16 2.10 14.30
CA ILE A 162 12.52 2.23 12.98
C ILE A 162 12.41 0.86 12.28
N GLY A 163 13.19 -0.13 12.71
CA GLY A 163 13.24 -1.48 12.13
C GLY A 163 14.46 -1.72 11.23
N VAL A 164 15.47 -0.87 11.31
CA VAL A 164 16.79 -1.06 10.66
C VAL A 164 17.69 -1.82 11.59
N LYS A 165 18.27 -2.93 11.13
CA LYS A 165 19.17 -3.78 11.93
C LYS A 165 20.48 -4.01 11.18
N PRO A 166 21.63 -4.07 11.87
CA PRO A 166 22.87 -4.50 11.24
C PRO A 166 22.78 -5.99 10.87
N ILE A 167 23.46 -6.37 9.81
CA ILE A 167 23.65 -7.77 9.42
C ILE A 167 24.80 -8.31 10.23
N GLU A 168 24.60 -9.42 10.94
CA GLU A 168 25.67 -10.12 11.65
C GLU A 168 26.42 -10.99 10.64
N ALA A 169 27.57 -10.52 10.17
CA ALA A 169 28.31 -11.21 9.11
C ALA A 169 29.50 -12.02 9.66
N VAL A 170 30.26 -11.48 10.59
CA VAL A 170 31.51 -12.08 11.07
C VAL A 170 31.27 -13.43 11.74
N GLY A 171 32.00 -14.44 11.28
CA GLY A 171 31.89 -15.82 11.79
C GLY A 171 30.68 -16.60 11.25
N GLN A 172 29.88 -16.00 10.37
CA GLN A 172 28.77 -16.67 9.69
C GLN A 172 29.20 -17.22 8.33
N GLU A 173 28.44 -18.18 7.82
CA GLU A 173 28.60 -18.65 6.43
C GLU A 173 28.27 -17.52 5.44
N PHE A 174 29.07 -17.40 4.39
CA PHE A 174 28.85 -16.40 3.37
C PHE A 174 27.53 -16.64 2.62
N ASP A 175 26.64 -15.67 2.66
CA ASP A 175 25.39 -15.67 1.88
C ASP A 175 25.38 -14.47 0.91
N PRO A 176 25.33 -14.70 -0.42
CA PRO A 176 25.30 -13.63 -1.42
C PRO A 176 24.07 -12.69 -1.28
N ASN A 177 23.00 -13.11 -0.60
CA ASN A 177 21.83 -12.27 -0.39
C ASN A 177 22.07 -11.15 0.65
N PHE A 178 23.04 -11.35 1.56
CA PHE A 178 23.34 -10.42 2.64
C PHE A 178 24.75 -9.85 2.57
N HIS A 179 25.67 -10.59 1.98
CA HIS A 179 27.09 -10.29 1.99
C HIS A 179 27.63 -10.03 0.59
N ASN A 180 28.60 -9.13 0.51
CA ASN A 180 29.38 -8.85 -0.69
C ASN A 180 30.86 -9.15 -0.39
N ALA A 181 31.37 -10.26 -0.92
CA ALA A 181 32.76 -10.66 -0.76
C ALA A 181 33.66 -9.77 -1.63
N VAL A 182 34.48 -8.94 -0.99
CA VAL A 182 35.45 -8.05 -1.66
C VAL A 182 36.87 -8.62 -1.65
N MET A 183 37.17 -9.52 -0.70
CA MET A 183 38.46 -10.17 -0.55
C MET A 183 38.29 -11.61 -0.09
N HIS A 184 39.26 -12.44 -0.44
CA HIS A 184 39.42 -13.80 0.06
C HIS A 184 40.71 -13.90 0.84
N VAL A 185 40.73 -14.78 1.84
CA VAL A 185 41.92 -15.12 2.64
C VAL A 185 41.97 -16.63 2.81
N GLU A 186 43.15 -17.17 2.75
CA GLU A 186 43.45 -18.55 3.16
C GLU A 186 43.67 -18.54 4.68
N ASP A 187 42.75 -19.12 5.43
CA ASP A 187 42.78 -19.18 6.88
C ASP A 187 42.39 -20.60 7.34
N GLU A 188 43.38 -21.32 7.87
CA GLU A 188 43.21 -22.71 8.30
C GLU A 188 42.37 -22.83 9.59
N GLU A 189 42.18 -21.74 10.35
CA GLU A 189 41.40 -21.72 11.59
C GLU A 189 39.90 -21.51 11.33
N LEU A 190 39.57 -20.95 10.16
CA LEU A 190 38.17 -20.69 9.76
C LEU A 190 37.75 -21.77 8.73
N GLY A 191 36.48 -22.13 8.76
CA GLY A 191 35.92 -23.04 7.76
C GLY A 191 35.84 -22.40 6.37
N GLU A 192 35.74 -23.25 5.33
CA GLU A 192 35.51 -22.80 3.97
C GLU A 192 34.19 -21.95 3.88
N ASN A 193 34.22 -20.85 3.13
CA ASN A 193 33.12 -19.92 2.95
C ASN A 193 32.63 -19.22 4.24
N VAL A 194 33.45 -19.11 5.26
CA VAL A 194 33.10 -18.33 6.45
C VAL A 194 33.60 -16.90 6.32
N VAL A 195 32.81 -15.94 6.81
CA VAL A 195 33.19 -14.53 6.86
C VAL A 195 34.24 -14.32 7.94
N ALA A 196 35.47 -14.02 7.52
CA ALA A 196 36.60 -13.77 8.42
C ALA A 196 36.58 -12.36 9.02
N GLU A 197 36.22 -11.38 8.21
CA GLU A 197 36.25 -9.97 8.61
C GLU A 197 35.19 -9.17 7.87
N GLU A 198 34.63 -8.16 8.53
CA GLU A 198 33.67 -7.22 7.94
C GLU A 198 34.32 -5.84 7.82
N PHE A 199 34.50 -5.34 6.61
CA PHE A 199 35.07 -4.01 6.35
C PHE A 199 34.03 -2.91 6.46
N GLN A 200 32.78 -3.23 6.11
CA GLN A 200 31.68 -2.29 6.17
C GLN A 200 30.40 -3.05 6.55
N LYS A 201 29.73 -2.58 7.59
CA LYS A 201 28.50 -3.21 8.07
C LYS A 201 27.36 -3.10 7.07
N GLY A 202 26.72 -4.22 6.82
CA GLY A 202 25.45 -4.29 6.10
C GLY A 202 24.29 -3.96 7.02
N TYR A 203 23.18 -3.53 6.41
CA TYR A 203 21.97 -3.20 7.15
C TYR A 203 20.73 -3.72 6.43
N MET A 204 19.77 -4.18 7.21
CA MET A 204 18.44 -4.60 6.77
C MET A 204 17.39 -3.64 7.31
N TYR A 205 16.36 -3.40 6.52
CA TYR A 205 15.13 -2.78 6.97
C TYR A 205 14.01 -3.81 6.90
N ARG A 206 13.52 -4.25 8.07
CA ARG A 206 12.59 -5.40 8.18
C ARG A 206 13.15 -6.63 7.46
N ASP A 207 12.49 -7.08 6.38
CA ASP A 207 12.86 -8.29 5.62
C ASP A 207 13.67 -7.96 4.34
N SER A 208 14.04 -6.70 4.15
CA SER A 208 14.72 -6.26 2.94
C SER A 208 16.12 -5.71 3.22
N VAL A 209 17.09 -6.12 2.45
CA VAL A 209 18.45 -5.57 2.52
C VAL A 209 18.46 -4.12 2.01
N VAL A 210 19.02 -3.21 2.81
CA VAL A 210 19.31 -1.82 2.44
C VAL A 210 20.70 -1.73 1.84
N ARG A 211 21.68 -2.37 2.51
CA ARG A 211 23.08 -2.42 2.06
C ARG A 211 23.69 -3.74 2.51
N HIS A 212 24.36 -4.43 1.60
CA HIS A 212 25.09 -5.67 1.90
C HIS A 212 26.32 -5.38 2.75
N SER A 213 26.68 -6.29 3.64
CA SER A 213 27.96 -6.23 4.37
C SER A 213 29.11 -6.46 3.39
N MET A 214 30.12 -5.59 3.41
CA MET A 214 31.37 -5.83 2.65
C MET A 214 32.29 -6.70 3.50
N VAL A 215 32.55 -7.89 3.03
CA VAL A 215 33.20 -8.92 3.84
C VAL A 215 34.45 -9.51 3.16
N LYS A 216 35.30 -10.07 4.00
CA LYS A 216 36.42 -10.92 3.62
C LYS A 216 36.04 -12.37 3.97
N VAL A 217 36.16 -13.28 3.02
CA VAL A 217 35.73 -14.68 3.17
C VAL A 217 36.95 -15.58 3.25
N ALA A 218 36.94 -16.52 4.18
CA ALA A 218 37.93 -17.59 4.26
C ALA A 218 37.65 -18.65 3.19
N ASN A 219 38.72 -19.18 2.61
CA ASN A 219 38.65 -20.11 1.47
C ASN A 219 39.44 -21.38 1.77
#